data_7acbd0c6157b0872a5a64ef580668782
#
_entry.id   7acbd0c6157b0872a5a64ef580668782
#
_cell.length_a   1.000
_cell.length_b   1.000
_cell.length_c   1.000
_cell.angle_alpha   90.00
_cell.angle_beta   90.00
_cell.angle_gamma   90.00
#
_symmetry.space_group_name_H-M   'P 1'
#
loop_
_entity.id
_entity.type
_entity.pdbx_description
1 polymer ?
#
loop_
_entity_poly.entity_id
_entity_poly.type
_entity_poly.pdbx_seq_one_letter_code
_entity_poly.pdbx_strand_id
1 'polypeptide(L)'
;MEMEQDCQAGSESREIIEKAFQQVTNDYEKAQLWLNSKHYQLANRVAFVHFLNSNGIKAKLCYVMFTNGYLLNATKNVDSEEKFKLAFEEECKKLELGQKERDYIVSVVIDAKFDGILNK
;
A
#
# COMPACT_ATOMS: atom_id res chain seq x y z
N MET A 1 2.22 -5.14 -7.66
CA MET A 1 1.03 -4.81 -6.87
C MET A 1 1.03 -5.54 -5.55
N GLU A 2 0.47 -4.93 -4.56
CA GLU A 2 0.25 -5.60 -3.30
C GLU A 2 -0.63 -6.82 -3.48
N MET A 3 -0.41 -7.83 -2.64
CA MET A 3 -1.34 -8.95 -2.58
C MET A 3 -2.67 -8.48 -2.02
N GLU A 4 -3.73 -8.86 -2.67
CA GLU A 4 -5.07 -8.61 -2.17
C GLU A 4 -5.39 -9.63 -1.09
N GLN A 5 -5.31 -9.19 0.15
CA GLN A 5 -5.47 -10.07 1.30
C GLN A 5 -6.01 -9.29 2.47
N ASP A 6 -7.06 -9.80 3.09
CA ASP A 6 -7.58 -9.20 4.32
C ASP A 6 -6.74 -9.62 5.52
N CYS A 7 -7.11 -9.14 6.69
CA CYS A 7 -6.37 -9.43 7.93
C CYS A 7 -6.59 -10.88 8.33
N GLN A 8 -5.49 -11.64 8.38
CA GLN A 8 -5.50 -13.05 8.76
C GLN A 8 -5.11 -13.28 10.22
N ALA A 9 -4.94 -12.21 10.97
CA ALA A 9 -4.51 -12.31 12.38
C ALA A 9 -5.56 -12.99 13.25
N GLY A 10 -5.11 -13.62 14.32
CA GLY A 10 -5.99 -14.18 15.34
C GLY A 10 -6.75 -13.08 16.09
N SER A 11 -7.73 -13.47 16.92
CA SER A 11 -8.64 -12.50 17.53
C SER A 11 -7.95 -11.44 18.38
N GLU A 12 -6.96 -11.80 19.17
CA GLU A 12 -6.24 -10.82 20.01
C GLU A 12 -5.44 -9.85 19.17
N SER A 13 -4.69 -10.36 18.19
CA SER A 13 -3.90 -9.52 17.30
C SER A 13 -4.80 -8.63 16.46
N ARG A 14 -5.93 -9.16 16.01
CA ARG A 14 -6.89 -8.42 15.23
C ARG A 14 -7.45 -7.23 16.02
N GLU A 15 -7.70 -7.42 17.31
CA GLU A 15 -8.19 -6.35 18.17
C GLU A 15 -7.16 -5.24 18.33
N ILE A 16 -5.89 -5.59 18.48
CA ILE A 16 -4.80 -4.62 18.57
C ILE A 16 -4.68 -3.81 17.27
N ILE A 17 -4.75 -4.49 16.14
CA ILE A 17 -4.68 -3.85 14.84
C ILE A 17 -5.87 -2.93 14.63
N GLU A 18 -7.05 -3.37 15.03
CA GLU A 18 -8.25 -2.53 14.93
C GLU A 18 -8.10 -1.24 15.70
N LYS A 19 -7.58 -1.31 16.92
CA LYS A 19 -7.34 -0.11 17.73
C LYS A 19 -6.34 0.82 17.07
N ALA A 20 -5.28 0.25 16.48
CA ALA A 20 -4.30 1.05 15.76
C ALA A 20 -4.94 1.78 14.58
N PHE A 21 -5.79 1.08 13.82
CA PHE A 21 -6.48 1.69 12.68
C PHE A 21 -7.44 2.80 13.14
N GLN A 22 -8.10 2.61 14.27
CA GLN A 22 -8.96 3.65 14.82
C GLN A 22 -8.18 4.91 15.19
N GLN A 23 -6.98 4.74 15.71
CA GLN A 23 -6.12 5.88 16.04
C GLN A 23 -5.71 6.65 14.78
N VAL A 24 -5.40 5.95 13.71
CA VAL A 24 -4.99 6.59 12.45
C VAL A 24 -6.16 7.28 11.77
N THR A 25 -7.28 6.59 11.66
CA THR A 25 -8.43 7.09 10.90
C THR A 25 -9.32 8.01 11.74
N ASN A 26 -9.29 7.87 13.05
CA ASN A 26 -10.20 8.52 13.96
C ASN A 26 -11.67 8.29 13.57
N ASP A 27 -11.96 7.09 13.05
CA ASP A 27 -13.26 6.73 12.51
C ASP A 27 -13.42 5.21 12.61
N TYR A 28 -14.37 4.78 13.44
CA TYR A 28 -14.59 3.37 13.68
C TYR A 28 -14.94 2.62 12.38
N GLU A 29 -15.85 3.19 11.59
CA GLU A 29 -16.30 2.52 10.37
C GLU A 29 -15.16 2.38 9.36
N LYS A 30 -14.35 3.41 9.23
CA LYS A 30 -13.20 3.39 8.33
C LYS A 30 -12.16 2.38 8.80
N ALA A 31 -11.95 2.28 10.11
CA ALA A 31 -11.04 1.29 10.66
C ALA A 31 -11.53 -0.13 10.37
N GLN A 32 -12.83 -0.37 10.45
CA GLN A 32 -13.41 -1.66 10.10
C GLN A 32 -13.26 -1.94 8.60
N LEU A 33 -13.45 -0.94 7.77
CA LEU A 33 -13.22 -1.06 6.33
C LEU A 33 -11.79 -1.49 6.05
N TRP A 34 -10.82 -0.86 6.66
CA TRP A 34 -9.41 -1.20 6.49
C TRP A 34 -9.11 -2.62 6.94
N LEU A 35 -9.65 -3.00 8.09
CA LEU A 35 -9.38 -4.30 8.69
C LEU A 35 -9.91 -5.44 7.83
N ASN A 36 -11.05 -5.25 7.18
CA ASN A 36 -11.73 -6.28 6.40
C ASN A 36 -11.51 -6.16 4.90
N SER A 37 -10.66 -5.24 4.47
CA SER A 37 -10.42 -5.00 3.05
C SER A 37 -9.43 -6.00 2.47
N LYS A 38 -9.57 -6.28 1.19
CA LYS A 38 -8.56 -7.01 0.42
C LYS A 38 -7.25 -6.23 0.34
N HIS A 39 -7.30 -4.93 0.58
CA HIS A 39 -6.13 -4.06 0.54
C HIS A 39 -5.58 -3.79 1.93
N TYR A 40 -5.77 -4.71 2.84
CA TYR A 40 -5.32 -4.61 4.23
C TYR A 40 -3.83 -4.27 4.33
N GLN A 41 -2.99 -4.82 3.45
CA GLN A 41 -1.56 -4.58 3.54
C GLN A 41 -1.20 -3.12 3.33
N LEU A 42 -1.85 -2.47 2.37
CA LEU A 42 -1.64 -1.03 2.16
C LEU A 42 -2.10 -0.25 3.39
N ALA A 43 -3.27 -0.57 3.92
CA ALA A 43 -3.79 0.08 5.12
C ALA A 43 -2.82 -0.08 6.30
N ASN A 44 -2.29 -1.27 6.48
CA ASN A 44 -1.36 -1.55 7.57
C ASN A 44 -0.06 -0.73 7.43
N ARG A 45 0.44 -0.59 6.21
CA ARG A 45 1.64 0.19 5.95
C ARG A 45 1.41 1.68 6.17
N VAL A 46 0.26 2.20 5.77
CA VAL A 46 -0.12 3.58 6.04
C VAL A 46 -0.20 3.83 7.53
N ALA A 47 -0.82 2.91 8.26
CA ALA A 47 -0.92 3.02 9.71
C ALA A 47 0.45 3.04 10.38
N PHE A 48 1.37 2.20 9.90
CA PHE A 48 2.73 2.16 10.44
C PHE A 48 3.47 3.47 10.21
N VAL A 49 3.37 4.03 9.01
CA VAL A 49 3.99 5.32 8.71
C VAL A 49 3.39 6.42 9.57
N HIS A 50 2.09 6.41 9.77
CA HIS A 50 1.43 7.35 10.66
C HIS A 50 1.99 7.22 12.09
N PHE A 51 2.15 6.00 12.57
CA PHE A 51 2.71 5.75 13.90
C PHE A 51 4.12 6.33 14.02
N LEU A 52 4.97 6.10 13.02
CA LEU A 52 6.33 6.65 13.03
C LEU A 52 6.32 8.17 13.11
N ASN A 53 5.51 8.81 12.28
CA ASN A 53 5.42 10.27 12.28
C ASN A 53 4.89 10.81 13.61
N SER A 54 3.94 10.10 14.21
CA SER A 54 3.36 10.49 15.50
C SER A 54 4.38 10.41 16.63
N ASN A 55 5.44 9.63 16.44
CA ASN A 55 6.51 9.48 17.42
C ASN A 55 7.76 10.27 17.04
N GLY A 56 7.61 11.27 16.19
CA GLY A 56 8.70 12.18 15.85
C GLY A 56 9.66 11.66 14.79
N ILE A 57 9.35 10.52 14.18
CA ILE A 57 10.18 9.95 13.13
C ILE A 57 9.58 10.32 11.78
N LYS A 58 10.29 11.10 10.98
CA LYS A 58 9.83 11.48 9.65
C LYS A 58 9.95 10.28 8.72
N ALA A 59 8.83 9.77 8.25
CA ALA A 59 8.80 8.59 7.41
C ALA A 59 7.77 8.74 6.30
N LYS A 60 8.03 8.10 5.18
CA LYS A 60 7.10 8.01 4.06
C LYS A 60 7.05 6.57 3.59
N LEU A 61 5.92 6.19 3.00
CA LEU A 61 5.77 4.91 2.35
C LEU A 61 6.13 5.10 0.88
N CYS A 62 7.15 4.39 0.41
CA CYS A 62 7.53 4.46 -0.98
C CYS A 62 6.95 3.25 -1.71
N TYR A 63 6.06 3.51 -2.64
CA TYR A 63 5.41 2.48 -3.43
C TYR A 63 6.13 2.38 -4.76
N VAL A 64 6.92 1.31 -4.94
CA VAL A 64 7.73 1.14 -6.14
C VAL A 64 7.07 0.12 -7.06
N MET A 65 6.87 0.49 -8.30
CA MET A 65 6.31 -0.39 -9.31
C MET A 65 7.23 -0.49 -10.50
N PHE A 66 7.54 -1.72 -10.89
CA PHE A 66 8.31 -1.98 -12.10
C PHE A 66 7.35 -2.29 -13.25
N THR A 67 7.50 -1.57 -14.34
CA THR A 67 6.70 -1.82 -15.54
C THR A 67 7.55 -2.54 -16.58
N ASN A 68 6.89 -3.27 -17.48
CA ASN A 68 7.52 -3.95 -18.60
C ASN A 68 8.59 -4.98 -18.22
N GLY A 69 8.60 -5.42 -16.97
CA GLY A 69 9.49 -6.47 -16.53
C GLY A 69 8.87 -7.84 -16.73
N TYR A 70 9.66 -8.87 -16.46
CA TYR A 70 9.20 -10.24 -16.50
C TYR A 70 9.45 -10.91 -15.17
N LEU A 71 8.48 -11.71 -14.74
CA LEU A 71 8.64 -12.54 -13.57
C LEU A 71 9.34 -13.84 -13.95
N LEU A 72 9.81 -14.58 -12.96
CA LEU A 72 10.51 -15.83 -13.19
C LEU A 72 9.71 -16.85 -13.97
N ASN A 73 8.39 -16.81 -13.85
CA ASN A 73 7.50 -17.70 -14.56
C ASN A 73 7.07 -17.17 -15.93
N ALA A 74 7.79 -16.20 -16.44
CA ALA A 74 7.54 -15.56 -17.74
C ALA A 74 6.25 -14.73 -17.76
N THR A 75 5.68 -14.41 -16.62
CA THR A 75 4.51 -13.54 -16.55
C THR A 75 4.98 -12.09 -16.54
N LYS A 76 4.40 -11.28 -17.40
CA LYS A 76 4.68 -9.85 -17.43
C LYS A 76 4.11 -9.15 -16.22
N ASN A 77 4.87 -8.18 -15.71
CA ASN A 77 4.38 -7.21 -14.74
C ASN A 77 3.42 -6.24 -15.43
N VAL A 78 2.94 -5.27 -14.66
CA VAL A 78 2.12 -4.19 -15.20
C VAL A 78 2.90 -3.55 -16.36
N ASP A 79 2.24 -3.41 -17.52
CA ASP A 79 2.92 -2.99 -18.74
C ASP A 79 2.89 -1.49 -18.99
N SER A 80 2.25 -0.70 -18.13
CA SER A 80 2.26 0.74 -18.27
C SER A 80 2.10 1.43 -16.92
N GLU A 81 2.67 2.64 -16.87
CA GLU A 81 2.52 3.51 -15.72
C GLU A 81 1.06 3.87 -15.49
N GLU A 82 0.29 4.04 -16.56
CA GLU A 82 -1.12 4.39 -16.46
C GLU A 82 -1.91 3.30 -15.76
N LYS A 83 -1.67 2.04 -16.10
CA LYS A 83 -2.35 0.91 -15.46
C LYS A 83 -2.01 0.85 -13.97
N PHE A 84 -0.76 1.07 -13.63
CA PHE A 84 -0.35 1.11 -12.23
C PHE A 84 -1.08 2.23 -11.49
N LYS A 85 -1.10 3.43 -12.06
CA LYS A 85 -1.76 4.57 -11.43
C LYS A 85 -3.23 4.33 -11.21
N LEU A 86 -3.91 3.72 -12.19
CA LEU A 86 -5.32 3.40 -12.06
C LEU A 86 -5.56 2.36 -10.96
N ALA A 87 -4.74 1.33 -10.92
CA ALA A 87 -4.87 0.29 -9.90
C ALA A 87 -4.62 0.83 -8.50
N PHE A 88 -3.60 1.67 -8.36
CA PHE A 88 -3.27 2.28 -7.08
C PHE A 88 -4.39 3.23 -6.63
N GLU A 89 -4.91 4.03 -7.53
CA GLU A 89 -6.01 4.95 -7.23
C GLU A 89 -7.24 4.19 -6.77
N GLU A 90 -7.51 3.04 -7.39
CA GLU A 90 -8.62 2.20 -6.98
C GLU A 90 -8.43 1.64 -5.58
N GLU A 91 -7.22 1.20 -5.24
CA GLU A 91 -6.92 0.76 -3.88
C GLU A 91 -7.17 1.87 -2.87
N CYS A 92 -6.69 3.08 -3.17
CA CYS A 92 -6.87 4.22 -2.30
C CYS A 92 -8.35 4.55 -2.10
N LYS A 93 -9.14 4.45 -3.15
CA LYS A 93 -10.59 4.69 -3.06
C LYS A 93 -11.27 3.63 -2.20
N LYS A 94 -10.91 2.38 -2.37
CA LYS A 94 -11.52 1.30 -1.60
C LYS A 94 -11.22 1.40 -0.11
N LEU A 95 -10.07 1.94 0.24
CA LEU A 95 -9.71 2.19 1.63
C LEU A 95 -10.15 3.57 2.11
N GLU A 96 -10.76 4.37 1.25
CA GLU A 96 -11.18 5.73 1.57
C GLU A 96 -10.04 6.56 2.13
N LEU A 97 -8.87 6.47 1.52
CA LEU A 97 -7.72 7.25 1.95
C LEU A 97 -7.94 8.72 1.66
N GLY A 98 -7.85 9.54 2.70
CA GLY A 98 -7.93 10.98 2.56
C GLY A 98 -6.57 11.57 2.20
N GLN A 99 -6.54 12.89 2.04
CA GLN A 99 -5.31 13.58 1.68
C GLN A 99 -4.21 13.37 2.71
N LYS A 100 -4.57 13.34 3.98
CA LYS A 100 -3.61 13.12 5.06
C LYS A 100 -2.87 11.80 4.89
N GLU A 101 -3.60 10.73 4.62
CA GLU A 101 -3.01 9.41 4.44
C GLU A 101 -2.23 9.34 3.13
N ARG A 102 -2.74 9.94 2.07
CA ARG A 102 -2.06 9.97 0.77
C ARG A 102 -0.75 10.75 0.82
N ASP A 103 -0.66 11.73 1.70
CA ASP A 103 0.57 12.50 1.86
C ASP A 103 1.71 11.68 2.42
N TYR A 104 1.41 10.53 3.03
CA TYR A 104 2.44 9.61 3.50
C TYR A 104 3.01 8.73 2.38
N ILE A 105 2.41 8.76 1.19
CA ILE A 105 2.75 7.81 0.13
C ILE A 105 3.46 8.52 -1.01
N VAL A 106 4.60 7.97 -1.41
CA VAL A 106 5.35 8.42 -2.58
C VAL A 106 5.36 7.27 -3.57
N SER A 107 4.93 7.53 -4.80
CA SER A 107 4.90 6.51 -5.86
C SER A 107 6.09 6.68 -6.78
N VAL A 108 6.77 5.59 -7.10
CA VAL A 108 7.89 5.56 -8.03
C VAL A 108 7.62 4.46 -9.04
N VAL A 109 7.69 4.80 -10.32
CA VAL A 109 7.51 3.82 -11.39
C VAL A 109 8.84 3.69 -12.13
N ILE A 110 9.31 2.46 -12.25
CA ILE A 110 10.57 2.15 -12.92
C ILE A 110 10.28 1.27 -14.13
N ASP A 111 10.73 1.70 -15.30
CA ASP A 111 10.58 0.91 -16.51
C ASP A 111 11.68 -0.14 -16.57
N ALA A 112 11.31 -1.38 -16.36
CA ALA A 112 12.25 -2.49 -16.31
C ALA A 112 12.75 -2.91 -17.69
N LYS A 113 12.23 -2.30 -18.76
CA LYS A 113 12.79 -2.50 -20.11
C LYS A 113 14.15 -1.88 -20.28
N PHE A 114 14.55 -1.05 -19.37
CA PHE A 114 15.80 -0.33 -19.50
C PHE A 114 16.97 -1.29 -19.35
N ASP A 115 17.40 -1.84 -20.47
CA ASP A 115 18.40 -2.90 -20.53
C ASP A 115 19.79 -2.47 -20.08
N GLY A 116 20.08 -1.19 -20.22
CA GLY A 116 21.40 -0.69 -19.84
C GLY A 116 21.77 -0.96 -18.40
N ILE A 117 20.80 -1.17 -17.54
CA ILE A 117 21.03 -1.49 -16.13
C ILE A 117 21.29 -2.97 -15.95
N LEU A 118 20.60 -3.81 -16.72
CA LEU A 118 20.59 -5.25 -16.52
C LEU A 118 21.65 -5.99 -17.28
N ASN A 119 22.16 -5.41 -18.34
CA ASN A 119 23.11 -6.04 -19.25
C ASN A 119 24.55 -5.60 -19.04
N LYS A 120 24.87 -5.30 -17.83
CA LYS A 120 26.22 -4.89 -17.47
C LYS A 120 27.13 -6.07 -17.18
#